data_865e89993d8365d7fa778c7001994235
#
_entry.id   865e89993d8365d7fa778c7001994235
#
_cell.length_a   1.000
_cell.length_b   1.000
_cell.length_c   1.000
_cell.angle_alpha   90.00
_cell.angle_beta   90.00
_cell.angle_gamma   90.00
#
_symmetry.space_group_name_H-M   'P 1'
#
loop_
_entity.id
_entity.type
_entity.pdbx_description
1 polymer ?
#
loop_
_entity_poly.entity_id
_entity_poly.type
_entity_poly.pdbx_seq_one_letter_code
_entity_poly.pdbx_strand_id
1 'polypeptide(L)'
;MPSNPKDVLTQGAVKPWHVIFIVLVAYVVGGVAADKLLRAFDSGLRPYVRDGLSVSIAAVIMIAYTLVVPEFRRVLPILFRRARVPVTRTDAGWAFAVALCWGYGLYRAGFCLPALQLKPEWFSVVGLNEAMPDFQFRYLLLLAGPVLLAPLAEELVFRGFLLNLWIARWGVWPAIIASSLFFGAMHWERTLFAGVMGVGFALVYLKYDSLWPGIALHAAYNLLTFYWLLGGLFSIKDRATVQDPSNWIPEIALAILFFPFAWLFWRRFRPGRPAG
;
A
#
# COMPACT_ATOMS: atom_id res chain seq x y z
N MET A 1 -29.51 0.49 13.37
CA MET A 1 -28.50 -0.38 12.71
C MET A 1 -27.15 -0.08 13.34
N PRO A 2 -26.30 -1.05 13.61
CA PRO A 2 -24.98 -0.77 14.14
C PRO A 2 -24.23 0.15 13.16
N SER A 3 -23.82 1.33 13.67
CA SER A 3 -23.21 2.37 12.84
C SER A 3 -21.69 2.25 12.72
N ASN A 4 -21.09 1.29 13.45
CA ASN A 4 -19.64 1.15 13.56
C ASN A 4 -19.20 -0.27 13.12
N PRO A 5 -18.21 -0.39 12.20
CA PRO A 5 -17.71 -1.69 11.74
C PRO A 5 -17.23 -2.60 12.87
N LYS A 6 -16.57 -2.04 13.90
CA LYS A 6 -16.08 -2.80 15.06
C LYS A 6 -17.19 -3.49 15.84
N ASP A 7 -18.36 -2.86 15.99
CA ASP A 7 -19.47 -3.44 16.74
C ASP A 7 -20.05 -4.68 16.03
N VAL A 8 -20.11 -4.63 14.69
CA VAL A 8 -20.56 -5.77 13.88
C VAL A 8 -19.54 -6.91 13.90
N LEU A 9 -18.25 -6.58 13.76
CA LEU A 9 -17.18 -7.57 13.73
C LEU A 9 -16.97 -8.26 15.08
N THR A 10 -17.16 -7.55 16.20
CA THR A 10 -16.98 -8.11 17.55
C THR A 10 -18.18 -8.95 18.01
N GLN A 11 -19.38 -8.69 17.48
CA GLN A 11 -20.56 -9.53 17.74
C GLN A 11 -20.52 -10.86 16.97
N GLY A 12 -19.68 -10.95 15.91
CA GLY A 12 -19.48 -12.15 15.13
C GLY A 12 -18.39 -13.07 15.69
N ALA A 13 -18.33 -14.31 15.18
CA ALA A 13 -17.27 -15.27 15.50
C ALA A 13 -15.91 -14.94 14.85
N VAL A 14 -15.80 -13.78 14.18
CA VAL A 14 -14.58 -13.37 13.46
C VAL A 14 -13.52 -12.91 14.44
N LYS A 15 -12.36 -13.54 14.36
CA LYS A 15 -11.17 -13.16 15.14
C LYS A 15 -10.08 -12.67 14.22
N PRO A 16 -9.15 -11.80 14.67
CA PRO A 16 -8.06 -11.28 13.83
C PRO A 16 -7.26 -12.37 13.11
N TRP A 17 -7.06 -13.53 13.75
CA TRP A 17 -6.29 -14.61 13.15
C TRP A 17 -6.96 -15.24 11.92
N HIS A 18 -8.30 -15.21 11.79
CA HIS A 18 -8.97 -15.64 10.54
C HIS A 18 -8.57 -14.73 9.38
N VAL A 19 -8.50 -13.42 9.63
CA VAL A 19 -8.10 -12.45 8.62
C VAL A 19 -6.62 -12.60 8.27
N ILE A 20 -5.76 -12.79 9.27
CA ILE A 20 -4.33 -13.04 9.08
C ILE A 20 -4.14 -14.31 8.24
N PHE A 21 -4.83 -15.39 8.59
CA PHE A 21 -4.74 -16.66 7.88
C PHE A 21 -5.10 -16.53 6.40
N ILE A 22 -6.23 -15.89 6.08
CA ILE A 22 -6.62 -15.72 4.67
C ILE A 22 -5.64 -14.85 3.88
N VAL A 23 -5.05 -13.82 4.51
CA VAL A 23 -4.01 -13.01 3.87
C VAL A 23 -2.81 -13.87 3.51
N LEU A 24 -2.28 -14.63 4.47
CA LEU A 24 -1.13 -15.52 4.24
C LEU A 24 -1.42 -16.56 3.16
N VAL A 25 -2.58 -17.21 3.22
CA VAL A 25 -3.00 -18.19 2.21
C VAL A 25 -3.14 -17.53 0.83
N ALA A 26 -3.76 -16.35 0.75
CA ALA A 26 -3.95 -15.65 -0.52
C ALA A 26 -2.61 -15.31 -1.20
N TYR A 27 -1.64 -14.81 -0.44
CA TYR A 27 -0.31 -14.50 -0.98
C TYR A 27 0.46 -15.76 -1.41
N VAL A 28 0.42 -16.84 -0.61
CA VAL A 28 1.07 -18.12 -0.99
C VAL A 28 0.42 -18.71 -2.24
N VAL A 29 -0.91 -18.77 -2.28
CA VAL A 29 -1.64 -19.32 -3.44
C VAL A 29 -1.43 -18.43 -4.66
N GLY A 30 -1.45 -17.10 -4.51
CA GLY A 30 -1.18 -16.15 -5.58
C GLY A 30 0.20 -16.35 -6.20
N GLY A 31 1.23 -16.49 -5.37
CA GLY A 31 2.60 -16.75 -5.81
C GLY A 31 2.75 -18.08 -6.56
N VAL A 32 2.24 -19.16 -5.98
CA VAL A 32 2.30 -20.50 -6.61
C VAL A 32 1.50 -20.53 -7.93
N ALA A 33 0.33 -19.92 -7.96
CA ALA A 33 -0.50 -19.87 -9.17
C ALA A 33 0.18 -19.04 -10.27
N ALA A 34 0.76 -17.89 -9.93
CA ALA A 34 1.49 -17.06 -10.87
C ALA A 34 2.67 -17.82 -11.47
N ASP A 35 3.47 -18.53 -10.66
CA ASP A 35 4.58 -19.34 -11.14
C ASP A 35 4.13 -20.45 -12.12
N LYS A 36 3.02 -21.12 -11.82
CA LYS A 36 2.48 -22.16 -12.70
C LYS A 36 1.95 -21.61 -14.01
N LEU A 37 1.20 -20.50 -13.95
CA LEU A 37 0.64 -19.85 -15.14
C LEU A 37 1.75 -19.34 -16.06
N LEU A 38 2.79 -18.73 -15.52
CA LEU A 38 3.91 -18.23 -16.32
C LEU A 38 4.68 -19.33 -17.02
N ARG A 39 4.85 -20.49 -16.37
CA ARG A 39 5.49 -21.67 -16.99
C ARG A 39 4.66 -22.23 -18.15
N ALA A 40 3.33 -22.10 -18.10
CA ALA A 40 2.45 -22.59 -19.15
C ALA A 40 2.41 -21.66 -20.38
N PHE A 41 2.66 -20.35 -20.19
CA PHE A 41 2.47 -19.37 -21.27
C PHE A 41 3.75 -18.88 -21.93
N ASP A 42 4.83 -18.67 -21.20
CA ASP A 42 6.14 -18.28 -21.74
C ASP A 42 7.20 -18.22 -20.64
N SER A 43 8.37 -18.81 -20.89
CA SER A 43 9.52 -18.75 -19.99
C SER A 43 10.23 -17.38 -19.99
N GLY A 44 9.92 -16.50 -20.95
CA GLY A 44 10.55 -15.20 -21.14
C GLY A 44 9.81 -14.03 -20.45
N LEU A 45 8.70 -14.28 -19.74
CA LEU A 45 7.98 -13.22 -19.03
C LEU A 45 8.80 -12.72 -17.83
N ARG A 46 8.95 -11.40 -17.77
CA ARG A 46 9.78 -10.73 -16.76
C ARG A 46 9.22 -10.91 -15.35
N PRO A 47 10.07 -10.89 -14.30
CA PRO A 47 9.66 -11.01 -12.90
C PRO A 47 8.50 -10.09 -12.50
N TYR A 48 8.42 -8.87 -13.04
CA TYR A 48 7.35 -7.91 -12.78
C TYR A 48 5.95 -8.39 -13.14
N VAL A 49 5.84 -9.17 -14.25
CA VAL A 49 4.58 -9.80 -14.65
C VAL A 49 4.16 -10.84 -13.64
N ARG A 50 5.11 -11.60 -13.10
CA ARG A 50 4.90 -12.58 -12.05
C ARG A 50 4.34 -11.93 -10.78
N ASP A 51 4.98 -10.87 -10.31
CA ASP A 51 4.58 -10.18 -9.09
C ASP A 51 3.21 -9.52 -9.24
N GLY A 52 2.97 -8.84 -10.37
CA GLY A 52 1.67 -8.26 -10.68
C GLY A 52 0.55 -9.30 -10.74
N LEU A 53 0.81 -10.46 -11.33
CA LEU A 53 -0.15 -11.57 -11.41
C LEU A 53 -0.38 -12.21 -10.04
N SER A 54 0.68 -12.44 -9.27
CA SER A 54 0.61 -12.97 -7.90
C SER A 54 -0.27 -12.10 -7.01
N VAL A 55 -0.02 -10.80 -6.99
CA VAL A 55 -0.78 -9.81 -6.21
C VAL A 55 -2.23 -9.74 -6.68
N SER A 56 -2.48 -9.82 -7.99
CA SER A 56 -3.84 -9.83 -8.55
C SER A 56 -4.63 -11.04 -8.09
N ILE A 57 -4.05 -12.23 -8.13
CA ILE A 57 -4.69 -13.47 -7.68
C ILE A 57 -4.95 -13.40 -6.17
N ALA A 58 -3.99 -12.96 -5.38
CA ALA A 58 -4.14 -12.78 -3.94
C ALA A 58 -5.29 -11.81 -3.61
N ALA A 59 -5.37 -10.68 -4.31
CA ALA A 59 -6.44 -9.70 -4.15
C ALA A 59 -7.82 -10.29 -4.46
N VAL A 60 -7.94 -11.04 -5.57
CA VAL A 60 -9.19 -11.74 -5.93
C VAL A 60 -9.60 -12.73 -4.85
N ILE A 61 -8.67 -13.53 -4.31
CA ILE A 61 -8.95 -14.47 -3.22
C ILE A 61 -9.46 -13.73 -1.98
N MET A 62 -8.80 -12.66 -1.56
CA MET A 62 -9.20 -11.86 -0.40
C MET A 62 -10.59 -11.24 -0.58
N ILE A 63 -10.88 -10.68 -1.75
CA ILE A 63 -12.19 -10.11 -2.07
C ILE A 63 -13.26 -11.21 -2.08
N ALA A 64 -13.01 -12.33 -2.77
CA ALA A 64 -13.94 -13.44 -2.84
C ALA A 64 -14.28 -14.01 -1.45
N TYR A 65 -13.27 -14.19 -0.60
CA TYR A 65 -13.46 -14.61 0.79
C TYR A 65 -14.37 -13.63 1.56
N THR A 66 -14.16 -12.33 1.39
CA THR A 66 -14.99 -11.31 2.03
C THR A 66 -16.45 -11.38 1.58
N LEU A 67 -16.70 -11.68 0.31
CA LEU A 67 -18.04 -11.78 -0.24
C LEU A 67 -18.76 -13.07 0.17
N VAL A 68 -18.02 -14.16 0.37
CA VAL A 68 -18.57 -15.47 0.73
C VAL A 68 -18.87 -15.56 2.22
N VAL A 69 -18.01 -15.02 3.09
CA VAL A 69 -18.18 -15.10 4.55
C VAL A 69 -19.21 -14.06 5.02
N PRO A 70 -20.36 -14.52 5.61
CA PRO A 70 -21.48 -13.64 5.92
C PRO A 70 -21.12 -12.50 6.88
N GLU A 71 -20.24 -12.74 7.85
CA GLU A 71 -19.81 -11.77 8.85
C GLU A 71 -19.08 -10.59 8.21
N PHE A 72 -18.19 -10.87 7.27
CA PHE A 72 -17.47 -9.82 6.52
C PHE A 72 -18.41 -9.09 5.56
N ARG A 73 -19.26 -9.84 4.85
CA ARG A 73 -20.22 -9.24 3.91
C ARG A 73 -21.16 -8.23 4.59
N ARG A 74 -21.59 -8.50 5.83
CA ARG A 74 -22.47 -7.58 6.58
C ARG A 74 -21.80 -6.23 6.89
N VAL A 75 -20.50 -6.17 6.95
CA VAL A 75 -19.74 -4.93 7.27
C VAL A 75 -19.49 -4.09 6.03
N LEU A 76 -19.51 -4.67 4.82
CA LEU A 76 -19.18 -3.96 3.58
C LEU A 76 -19.98 -2.66 3.38
N PRO A 77 -21.31 -2.60 3.56
CA PRO A 77 -22.05 -1.35 3.38
C PRO A 77 -21.59 -0.23 4.32
N ILE A 78 -21.07 -0.60 5.51
CA ILE A 78 -20.57 0.37 6.49
C ILE A 78 -19.17 0.86 6.06
N LEU A 79 -18.31 -0.04 5.61
CA LEU A 79 -16.93 0.26 5.20
C LEU A 79 -16.89 1.11 3.91
N PHE A 80 -17.80 0.85 2.98
CA PHE A 80 -17.90 1.54 1.69
C PHE A 80 -18.92 2.68 1.67
N ARG A 81 -19.38 3.10 2.85
CA ARG A 81 -20.27 4.27 2.94
C ARG A 81 -19.57 5.54 2.46
N ARG A 82 -20.38 6.56 2.16
CA ARG A 82 -19.85 7.90 1.88
C ARG A 82 -19.02 8.38 3.08
N ALA A 83 -17.90 9.02 2.80
CA ALA A 83 -17.03 9.57 3.82
C ALA A 83 -17.82 10.46 4.80
N ARG A 84 -17.56 10.29 6.10
CA ARG A 84 -18.27 11.01 7.18
C ARG A 84 -18.07 12.52 7.08
N VAL A 85 -16.90 12.93 6.63
CA VAL A 85 -16.56 14.33 6.36
C VAL A 85 -16.14 14.46 4.89
N PRO A 86 -16.39 15.62 4.24
CA PRO A 86 -15.97 15.82 2.87
C PRO A 86 -14.47 15.67 2.71
N VAL A 87 -14.04 14.93 1.67
CA VAL A 87 -12.63 14.87 1.28
C VAL A 87 -12.29 16.16 0.54
N THR A 88 -11.51 17.01 1.17
CA THR A 88 -11.07 18.25 0.54
C THR A 88 -9.86 18.02 -0.37
N ARG A 89 -9.70 18.85 -1.40
CA ARG A 89 -8.49 18.84 -2.26
C ARG A 89 -7.21 19.03 -1.43
N THR A 90 -7.30 19.86 -0.38
CA THR A 90 -6.17 20.09 0.55
C THR A 90 -5.80 18.83 1.31
N ASP A 91 -6.79 18.05 1.80
CA ASP A 91 -6.51 16.79 2.50
C ASP A 91 -5.88 15.76 1.57
N ALA A 92 -6.42 15.62 0.37
CA ALA A 92 -5.86 14.72 -0.63
C ALA A 92 -4.43 15.13 -1.01
N GLY A 93 -4.19 16.43 -1.20
CA GLY A 93 -2.86 16.97 -1.49
C GLY A 93 -1.85 16.69 -0.39
N TRP A 94 -2.20 16.91 0.88
CA TRP A 94 -1.30 16.61 2.01
C TRP A 94 -1.02 15.11 2.14
N ALA A 95 -2.04 14.27 2.05
CA ALA A 95 -1.86 12.82 2.12
C ALA A 95 -0.93 12.31 1.01
N PHE A 96 -1.14 12.81 -0.21
CA PHE A 96 -0.33 12.45 -1.36
C PHE A 96 1.11 13.00 -1.26
N ALA A 97 1.29 14.25 -0.84
CA ALA A 97 2.61 14.88 -0.66
C ALA A 97 3.46 14.13 0.38
N VAL A 98 2.85 13.74 1.52
CA VAL A 98 3.55 12.94 2.54
C VAL A 98 3.94 11.57 2.00
N ALA A 99 3.04 10.90 1.28
CA ALA A 99 3.34 9.60 0.67
C ALA A 99 4.48 9.69 -0.34
N LEU A 100 4.47 10.74 -1.16
CA LEU A 100 5.53 11.02 -2.13
C LEU A 100 6.87 11.31 -1.45
N CYS A 101 6.89 12.22 -0.47
CA CYS A 101 8.09 12.58 0.27
C CYS A 101 8.67 11.41 1.05
N TRP A 102 7.82 10.53 1.59
CA TRP A 102 8.26 9.30 2.23
C TRP A 102 8.90 8.34 1.22
N GLY A 103 8.17 7.99 0.14
CA GLY A 103 8.62 6.96 -0.80
C GLY A 103 9.80 7.39 -1.65
N TYR A 104 9.71 8.52 -2.30
CA TYR A 104 10.74 9.02 -3.20
C TYR A 104 11.82 9.85 -2.50
N GLY A 105 11.50 10.45 -1.36
CA GLY A 105 12.48 11.19 -0.57
C GLY A 105 13.16 10.28 0.45
N LEU A 106 12.61 10.26 1.65
CA LEU A 106 13.29 9.70 2.83
C LEU A 106 13.63 8.21 2.67
N TYR A 107 12.73 7.39 2.11
CA TYR A 107 13.00 5.96 1.93
C TYR A 107 14.11 5.73 0.89
N ARG A 108 14.04 6.35 -0.29
CA ARG A 108 15.07 6.16 -1.32
C ARG A 108 16.39 6.79 -0.90
N ALA A 109 16.42 8.07 -0.51
CA ALA A 109 17.66 8.75 -0.12
C ALA A 109 18.23 8.23 1.20
N GLY A 110 17.37 7.92 2.19
CA GLY A 110 17.83 7.51 3.53
C GLY A 110 18.19 6.03 3.65
N PHE A 111 17.53 5.15 2.88
CA PHE A 111 17.73 3.70 2.98
C PHE A 111 18.31 3.09 1.71
N CYS A 112 17.77 3.41 0.54
CA CYS A 112 18.22 2.75 -0.69
C CYS A 112 19.59 3.22 -1.11
N LEU A 113 19.88 4.51 -1.06
CA LEU A 113 21.20 5.05 -1.46
C LEU A 113 22.34 4.51 -0.60
N PRO A 114 22.29 4.55 0.74
CA PRO A 114 23.33 3.95 1.58
C PRO A 114 23.46 2.43 1.37
N ALA A 115 22.33 1.72 1.21
CA ALA A 115 22.36 0.28 0.96
C ALA A 115 23.05 -0.07 -0.36
N LEU A 116 22.81 0.71 -1.42
CA LEU A 116 23.47 0.52 -2.71
C LEU A 116 24.97 0.84 -2.69
N GLN A 117 25.39 1.78 -1.86
CA GLN A 117 26.82 2.08 -1.68
C GLN A 117 27.53 0.93 -0.95
N LEU A 118 26.88 0.31 0.04
CA LEU A 118 27.42 -0.80 0.82
C LEU A 118 27.33 -2.15 0.09
N LYS A 119 26.26 -2.34 -0.69
CA LYS A 119 25.95 -3.58 -1.42
C LYS A 119 25.45 -3.27 -2.84
N PRO A 120 26.37 -2.99 -3.75
CA PRO A 120 26.02 -2.64 -5.14
C PRO A 120 25.19 -3.69 -5.88
N GLU A 121 25.27 -4.96 -5.46
CA GLU A 121 24.50 -6.07 -5.99
C GLU A 121 22.98 -5.93 -5.71
N TRP A 122 22.59 -5.12 -4.75
CA TRP A 122 21.19 -4.83 -4.46
C TRP A 122 20.55 -3.83 -5.43
N PHE A 123 21.29 -3.40 -6.44
CA PHE A 123 20.80 -2.45 -7.43
C PHE A 123 19.49 -2.91 -8.09
N SER A 124 19.35 -4.20 -8.37
CA SER A 124 18.14 -4.80 -8.93
C SER A 124 16.97 -4.82 -7.93
N VAL A 125 17.28 -4.98 -6.63
CA VAL A 125 16.29 -5.16 -5.57
C VAL A 125 15.54 -3.88 -5.24
N VAL A 126 16.22 -2.72 -5.31
CA VAL A 126 15.57 -1.42 -4.99
C VAL A 126 14.76 -0.83 -6.14
N GLY A 127 14.58 -1.57 -7.22
CA GLY A 127 13.74 -1.15 -8.35
C GLY A 127 14.26 0.07 -9.10
N LEU A 128 15.59 0.27 -9.09
CA LEU A 128 16.27 1.31 -9.85
C LEU A 128 16.57 0.86 -11.28
N ASN A 129 16.00 -0.27 -11.68
CA ASN A 129 16.29 -0.91 -12.94
C ASN A 129 15.42 -0.42 -14.07
N GLU A 130 16.09 -0.33 -15.18
CA GLU A 130 15.66 -0.36 -16.58
C GLU A 130 14.23 0.12 -16.83
N ALA A 131 14.15 1.26 -17.52
CA ALA A 131 12.95 1.61 -18.26
C ALA A 131 12.46 0.37 -19.00
N MET A 132 11.22 -0.06 -18.80
CA MET A 132 10.64 -1.11 -19.62
C MET A 132 10.71 -0.61 -21.07
N PRO A 133 11.56 -1.18 -21.92
CA PRO A 133 11.47 -0.90 -23.34
C PRO A 133 10.14 -1.48 -23.79
N ASP A 134 9.41 -0.75 -24.60
CA ASP A 134 8.16 -1.16 -25.22
C ASP A 134 6.97 -1.37 -24.24
N PHE A 135 6.44 -0.27 -23.75
CA PHE A 135 5.14 -0.25 -23.06
C PHE A 135 4.05 -0.74 -24.02
N GLN A 136 3.65 -2.01 -23.87
CA GLN A 136 2.59 -2.59 -24.67
C GLN A 136 1.27 -2.63 -23.87
N PHE A 137 0.14 -2.48 -24.56
CA PHE A 137 -1.22 -2.51 -23.98
C PHE A 137 -1.46 -3.73 -23.05
N ARG A 138 -0.83 -4.87 -23.34
CA ARG A 138 -0.88 -6.08 -22.49
C ARG A 138 -0.37 -5.84 -21.06
N TYR A 139 0.56 -4.89 -20.87
CA TYR A 139 1.02 -4.52 -19.54
C TYR A 139 -0.01 -3.70 -18.77
N LEU A 140 -0.86 -2.92 -19.44
CA LEU A 140 -1.95 -2.20 -18.79
C LEU A 140 -2.90 -3.12 -18.03
N LEU A 141 -3.24 -4.27 -18.61
CA LEU A 141 -4.09 -5.26 -17.95
C LEU A 141 -3.44 -5.84 -16.70
N LEU A 142 -2.12 -6.13 -16.78
CA LEU A 142 -1.37 -6.63 -15.62
C LEU A 142 -1.24 -5.60 -14.50
N LEU A 143 -1.43 -4.34 -14.83
CA LEU A 143 -1.35 -3.22 -13.90
C LEU A 143 -2.65 -2.95 -13.17
N ALA A 144 -3.77 -3.35 -13.72
CA ALA A 144 -5.06 -3.26 -13.04
C ALA A 144 -5.02 -4.01 -11.69
N GLY A 145 -4.26 -5.09 -11.60
CA GLY A 145 -4.05 -5.82 -10.35
C GLY A 145 -3.41 -4.97 -9.26
N PRO A 146 -2.12 -4.59 -9.40
CA PRO A 146 -1.42 -3.82 -8.38
C PRO A 146 -1.99 -2.41 -8.15
N VAL A 147 -2.60 -1.79 -9.17
CA VAL A 147 -3.10 -0.41 -9.05
C VAL A 147 -4.53 -0.33 -8.53
N LEU A 148 -5.39 -1.29 -8.85
CA LEU A 148 -6.80 -1.23 -8.47
C LEU A 148 -7.20 -2.36 -7.51
N LEU A 149 -6.90 -3.62 -7.88
CA LEU A 149 -7.37 -4.77 -7.10
C LEU A 149 -6.62 -4.90 -5.76
N ALA A 150 -5.30 -4.70 -5.77
CA ALA A 150 -4.52 -4.79 -4.55
C ALA A 150 -4.90 -3.70 -3.54
N PRO A 151 -4.93 -2.38 -3.89
CA PRO A 151 -5.42 -1.37 -2.97
C PRO A 151 -6.81 -1.65 -2.41
N LEU A 152 -7.74 -2.11 -3.25
CA LEU A 152 -9.08 -2.46 -2.80
C LEU A 152 -9.06 -3.59 -1.77
N ALA A 153 -8.37 -4.69 -2.07
CA ALA A 153 -8.29 -5.85 -1.18
C ALA A 153 -7.51 -5.54 0.10
N GLU A 154 -6.40 -4.84 -0.02
CA GLU A 154 -5.53 -4.52 1.11
C GLU A 154 -6.19 -3.51 2.06
N GLU A 155 -6.79 -2.43 1.56
CA GLU A 155 -7.52 -1.51 2.43
C GLU A 155 -8.71 -2.19 3.11
N LEU A 156 -9.44 -3.05 2.38
CA LEU A 156 -10.54 -3.82 2.94
C LEU A 156 -10.08 -4.72 4.09
N VAL A 157 -9.00 -5.46 3.90
CA VAL A 157 -8.49 -6.41 4.87
C VAL A 157 -7.81 -5.70 6.05
N PHE A 158 -6.89 -4.78 5.76
CA PHE A 158 -6.07 -4.17 6.81
C PHE A 158 -6.82 -3.06 7.56
N ARG A 159 -7.59 -2.19 6.89
CA ARG A 159 -8.32 -1.07 7.52
C ARG A 159 -9.76 -1.44 7.81
N GLY A 160 -10.41 -2.13 6.88
CA GLY A 160 -11.78 -2.59 7.06
C GLY A 160 -11.93 -3.62 8.18
N PHE A 161 -11.07 -4.63 8.23
CA PHE A 161 -11.20 -5.73 9.20
C PHE A 161 -10.16 -5.68 10.31
N LEU A 162 -8.87 -5.86 10.04
CA LEU A 162 -7.85 -6.00 11.09
C LEU A 162 -7.79 -4.80 12.01
N LEU A 163 -7.73 -3.59 11.45
CA LEU A 163 -7.68 -2.37 12.24
C LEU A 163 -8.89 -2.27 13.18
N ASN A 164 -10.11 -2.50 12.66
CA ASN A 164 -11.32 -2.42 13.47
C ASN A 164 -11.40 -3.50 14.57
N LEU A 165 -10.99 -4.73 14.26
CA LEU A 165 -10.91 -5.83 15.24
C LEU A 165 -9.90 -5.54 16.34
N TRP A 166 -8.76 -4.95 15.99
CA TRP A 166 -7.73 -4.60 16.96
C TRP A 166 -8.05 -3.31 17.72
N ILE A 167 -8.71 -2.32 17.13
CA ILE A 167 -9.22 -1.13 17.86
C ILE A 167 -10.18 -1.56 18.98
N ALA A 168 -11.08 -2.49 18.69
CA ALA A 168 -12.02 -3.01 19.69
C ALA A 168 -11.32 -3.71 20.87
N ARG A 169 -10.12 -4.26 20.65
CA ARG A 169 -9.38 -5.06 21.63
C ARG A 169 -8.31 -4.28 22.37
N TRP A 170 -7.58 -3.42 21.67
CA TRP A 170 -6.36 -2.77 22.18
C TRP A 170 -6.43 -1.23 22.14
N GLY A 171 -7.50 -0.66 21.58
CA GLY A 171 -7.59 0.77 21.34
C GLY A 171 -6.90 1.21 20.03
N VAL A 172 -7.03 2.51 19.74
CA VAL A 172 -6.70 3.07 18.42
C VAL A 172 -5.21 2.94 18.09
N TRP A 173 -4.32 3.38 18.98
CA TRP A 173 -2.88 3.45 18.67
C TRP A 173 -2.21 2.09 18.53
N PRO A 174 -2.39 1.14 19.47
CA PRO A 174 -1.85 -0.21 19.28
C PRO A 174 -2.37 -0.89 18.02
N ALA A 175 -3.65 -0.66 17.67
CA ALA A 175 -4.23 -1.22 16.46
C ALA A 175 -3.61 -0.64 15.17
N ILE A 176 -3.39 0.68 15.12
CA ILE A 176 -2.68 1.32 13.99
C ILE A 176 -1.29 0.70 13.83
N ILE A 177 -0.52 0.62 14.92
CA ILE A 177 0.84 0.09 14.90
C ILE A 177 0.83 -1.36 14.43
N ALA A 178 0.02 -2.23 15.05
CA ALA A 178 -0.03 -3.65 14.71
C ALA A 178 -0.47 -3.89 13.26
N SER A 179 -1.53 -3.22 12.79
CA SER A 179 -1.99 -3.38 11.41
C SER A 179 -0.98 -2.87 10.38
N SER A 180 -0.25 -1.81 10.70
CA SER A 180 0.77 -1.25 9.83
C SER A 180 2.05 -2.10 9.81
N LEU A 181 2.46 -2.66 10.94
CA LEU A 181 3.59 -3.60 11.00
C LEU A 181 3.27 -4.88 10.22
N PHE A 182 2.06 -5.43 10.36
CA PHE A 182 1.66 -6.60 9.60
C PHE A 182 1.55 -6.28 8.11
N PHE A 183 1.00 -5.14 7.74
CA PHE A 183 0.99 -4.66 6.35
C PHE A 183 2.40 -4.55 5.79
N GLY A 184 3.34 -3.96 6.54
CA GLY A 184 4.74 -3.90 6.18
C GLY A 184 5.36 -5.28 5.98
N ALA A 185 5.16 -6.19 6.95
CA ALA A 185 5.70 -7.55 6.90
C ALA A 185 5.29 -8.34 5.65
N MET A 186 4.09 -8.05 5.10
CA MET A 186 3.62 -8.66 3.85
C MET A 186 4.35 -8.13 2.60
N HIS A 187 5.15 -7.07 2.74
CA HIS A 187 5.87 -6.43 1.62
C HIS A 187 7.37 -6.78 1.57
N TRP A 188 7.82 -7.79 2.32
CA TRP A 188 9.21 -8.29 2.33
C TRP A 188 10.28 -7.19 2.36
N GLU A 189 10.98 -7.00 1.25
CA GLU A 189 12.07 -6.05 1.10
C GLU A 189 11.67 -4.59 1.31
N ARG A 190 10.37 -4.29 1.21
CA ARG A 190 9.80 -2.95 1.44
C ARG A 190 9.06 -2.82 2.77
N THR A 191 9.35 -3.71 3.73
CA THR A 191 8.66 -3.80 5.02
C THR A 191 8.56 -2.45 5.73
N LEU A 192 9.67 -1.75 5.89
CA LEU A 192 9.69 -0.44 6.56
C LEU A 192 8.90 0.61 5.77
N PHE A 193 9.10 0.63 4.44
CA PHE A 193 8.39 1.54 3.56
C PHE A 193 6.87 1.34 3.64
N ALA A 194 6.41 0.11 3.44
CA ALA A 194 4.99 -0.22 3.46
C ALA A 194 4.38 -0.03 4.87
N GLY A 195 5.13 -0.35 5.93
CA GLY A 195 4.68 -0.13 7.30
C GLY A 195 4.35 1.34 7.61
N VAL A 196 5.21 2.27 7.21
CA VAL A 196 4.95 3.71 7.38
C VAL A 196 3.77 4.18 6.53
N MET A 197 3.67 3.71 5.27
CA MET A 197 2.50 3.96 4.44
C MET A 197 1.23 3.43 5.09
N GLY A 198 1.35 2.25 5.73
CA GLY A 198 0.28 1.62 6.50
C GLY A 198 -0.30 2.53 7.59
N VAL A 199 0.55 3.24 8.31
CA VAL A 199 0.10 4.25 9.31
C VAL A 199 -0.66 5.37 8.62
N GLY A 200 -0.16 5.89 7.51
CA GLY A 200 -0.83 6.95 6.74
C GLY A 200 -2.24 6.54 6.29
N PHE A 201 -2.39 5.36 5.70
CA PHE A 201 -3.69 4.85 5.26
C PHE A 201 -4.65 4.61 6.43
N ALA A 202 -4.15 4.11 7.58
CA ALA A 202 -4.96 3.94 8.78
C ALA A 202 -5.50 5.29 9.30
N LEU A 203 -4.68 6.34 9.32
CA LEU A 203 -5.10 7.68 9.71
C LEU A 203 -6.14 8.28 8.75
N VAL A 204 -5.98 8.08 7.44
CA VAL A 204 -6.96 8.48 6.42
C VAL A 204 -8.29 7.76 6.66
N TYR A 205 -8.27 6.43 6.83
CA TYR A 205 -9.48 5.66 7.13
C TYR A 205 -10.20 6.17 8.39
N LEU A 206 -9.48 6.36 9.48
CA LEU A 206 -10.07 6.81 10.76
C LEU A 206 -10.64 8.23 10.67
N LYS A 207 -10.05 9.12 9.89
CA LYS A 207 -10.58 10.46 9.68
C LYS A 207 -11.89 10.44 8.91
N TYR A 208 -11.95 9.69 7.84
CA TYR A 208 -13.08 9.71 6.91
C TYR A 208 -14.15 8.66 7.23
N ASP A 209 -13.84 7.68 8.06
CA ASP A 209 -14.73 6.57 8.42
C ASP A 209 -15.31 5.88 7.16
N SER A 210 -14.46 5.73 6.15
CA SER A 210 -14.77 5.16 4.84
C SER A 210 -13.48 4.64 4.19
N LEU A 211 -13.57 3.53 3.46
CA LEU A 211 -12.41 2.98 2.74
C LEU A 211 -12.07 3.76 1.46
N TRP A 212 -13.04 4.44 0.85
CA TRP A 212 -12.84 5.08 -0.46
C TRP A 212 -11.67 6.06 -0.52
N PRO A 213 -11.46 6.98 0.45
CA PRO A 213 -10.32 7.89 0.42
C PRO A 213 -8.97 7.17 0.53
N GLY A 214 -8.89 6.12 1.36
CA GLY A 214 -7.70 5.29 1.52
C GLY A 214 -7.39 4.53 0.23
N ILE A 215 -8.39 3.87 -0.36
CA ILE A 215 -8.27 3.13 -1.63
C ILE A 215 -7.80 4.08 -2.75
N ALA A 216 -8.40 5.25 -2.87
CA ALA A 216 -8.03 6.22 -3.90
C ALA A 216 -6.60 6.72 -3.74
N LEU A 217 -6.16 7.04 -2.51
CA LEU A 217 -4.80 7.45 -2.22
C LEU A 217 -3.80 6.34 -2.51
N HIS A 218 -4.10 5.10 -2.08
CA HIS A 218 -3.27 3.94 -2.29
C HIS A 218 -3.13 3.60 -3.78
N ALA A 219 -4.24 3.59 -4.51
CA ALA A 219 -4.25 3.37 -5.96
C ALA A 219 -3.46 4.46 -6.71
N ALA A 220 -3.65 5.74 -6.35
CA ALA A 220 -2.91 6.84 -6.95
C ALA A 220 -1.40 6.72 -6.66
N TYR A 221 -1.02 6.33 -5.44
CA TYR A 221 0.36 6.09 -5.08
C TYR A 221 0.95 4.92 -5.88
N ASN A 222 0.25 3.77 -5.94
CA ASN A 222 0.69 2.62 -6.72
C ASN A 222 0.81 2.97 -8.21
N LEU A 223 -0.15 3.70 -8.75
CA LEU A 223 -0.09 4.19 -10.12
C LEU A 223 1.18 4.99 -10.37
N LEU A 224 1.57 5.88 -9.50
CA LEU A 224 2.78 6.70 -9.64
C LEU A 224 4.06 5.90 -9.43
N THR A 225 4.06 4.94 -8.52
CA THR A 225 5.24 4.11 -8.25
C THR A 225 5.46 3.04 -9.30
N PHE A 226 4.41 2.47 -9.86
CA PHE A 226 4.49 1.51 -10.95
C PHE A 226 4.71 2.18 -12.30
N TYR A 227 4.26 3.41 -12.46
CA TYR A 227 4.29 4.12 -13.72
C TYR A 227 5.19 5.34 -13.73
N TRP A 228 6.22 5.24 -14.38
CA TRP A 228 6.89 6.12 -15.32
C TRP A 228 6.87 7.64 -15.08
N LEU A 229 5.83 8.28 -14.55
CA LEU A 229 5.86 9.72 -14.36
C LEU A 229 6.97 10.11 -13.38
N LEU A 230 7.09 9.36 -12.29
CA LEU A 230 8.14 9.59 -11.30
C LEU A 230 9.33 8.66 -11.50
N GLY A 231 9.13 7.45 -12.00
CA GLY A 231 10.22 6.57 -12.43
C GLY A 231 11.07 7.20 -13.53
N GLY A 232 10.46 7.90 -14.49
CA GLY A 232 11.18 8.63 -15.55
C GLY A 232 11.89 9.89 -15.06
N LEU A 233 11.31 10.61 -14.09
CA LEU A 233 11.92 11.80 -13.49
C LEU A 233 13.03 11.49 -12.48
N PHE A 234 12.91 10.37 -11.77
CA PHE A 234 13.82 9.99 -10.69
C PHE A 234 14.51 8.64 -10.95
N SER A 235 14.41 8.11 -12.16
CA SER A 235 14.99 6.81 -12.53
C SER A 235 16.49 6.95 -12.73
N ILE A 236 17.20 6.30 -11.86
CA ILE A 236 18.63 6.05 -12.01
C ILE A 236 18.79 4.82 -12.90
N LYS A 237 19.33 5.02 -14.10
CA LYS A 237 19.34 4.00 -15.16
C LYS A 237 20.53 3.03 -15.07
N ASP A 238 21.61 3.43 -14.40
CA ASP A 238 22.83 2.66 -14.31
C ASP A 238 23.61 2.92 -13.03
N ARG A 239 24.62 2.12 -12.76
CA ARG A 239 25.45 2.18 -11.57
C ARG A 239 26.24 3.50 -11.46
N ALA A 240 26.72 4.02 -12.57
CA ALA A 240 27.47 5.27 -12.59
C ALA A 240 26.57 6.45 -12.17
N THR A 241 25.34 6.45 -12.65
CA THR A 241 24.31 7.42 -12.27
C THR A 241 23.98 7.36 -10.77
N VAL A 242 23.96 6.16 -10.16
CA VAL A 242 23.75 6.01 -8.70
C VAL A 242 24.90 6.59 -7.89
N GLN A 243 26.12 6.48 -8.38
CA GLN A 243 27.32 6.94 -7.67
C GLN A 243 27.49 8.45 -7.71
N ASP A 244 26.81 9.16 -8.60
CA ASP A 244 26.85 10.63 -8.67
C ASP A 244 25.79 11.25 -7.74
N PRO A 245 26.21 11.93 -6.65
CA PRO A 245 25.29 12.54 -5.70
C PRO A 245 24.34 13.56 -6.31
N SER A 246 24.71 14.20 -7.42
CA SER A 246 23.86 15.19 -8.10
C SER A 246 22.54 14.61 -8.61
N ASN A 247 22.54 13.32 -8.94
CA ASN A 247 21.34 12.62 -9.41
C ASN A 247 20.32 12.33 -8.27
N TRP A 248 20.71 12.56 -7.01
CA TRP A 248 19.84 12.34 -5.84
C TRP A 248 19.29 13.63 -5.24
N ILE A 249 19.58 14.79 -5.85
CA ILE A 249 19.09 16.08 -5.36
C ILE A 249 17.56 16.09 -5.21
N PRO A 250 16.75 15.58 -6.15
CA PRO A 250 15.29 15.55 -5.99
C PRO A 250 14.84 14.72 -4.81
N GLU A 251 15.42 13.52 -4.62
CA GLU A 251 15.11 12.64 -3.50
C GLU A 251 15.51 13.26 -2.16
N ILE A 252 16.67 13.90 -2.10
CA ILE A 252 17.14 14.60 -0.89
C ILE A 252 16.21 15.76 -0.56
N ALA A 253 15.80 16.55 -1.56
CA ALA A 253 14.84 17.63 -1.37
C ALA A 253 13.50 17.12 -0.83
N LEU A 254 12.96 16.04 -1.40
CA LEU A 254 11.76 15.41 -0.91
C LEU A 254 11.92 14.80 0.49
N ALA A 255 13.10 14.26 0.82
CA ALA A 255 13.41 13.76 2.17
C ALA A 255 13.36 14.88 3.21
N ILE A 256 13.90 16.05 2.89
CA ILE A 256 13.84 17.23 3.77
C ILE A 256 12.39 17.69 3.94
N LEU A 257 11.61 17.73 2.86
CA LEU A 257 10.21 18.13 2.88
C LEU A 257 9.30 17.12 3.60
N PHE A 258 9.74 15.88 3.78
CA PHE A 258 8.97 14.87 4.51
C PHE A 258 8.57 15.33 5.91
N PHE A 259 9.50 15.89 6.68
CA PHE A 259 9.26 16.24 8.09
C PHE A 259 8.17 17.31 8.27
N PRO A 260 8.22 18.48 7.61
CA PRO A 260 7.17 19.47 7.72
C PRO A 260 5.84 18.95 7.17
N PHE A 261 5.84 18.16 6.09
CA PHE A 261 4.62 17.62 5.52
C PHE A 261 4.01 16.53 6.39
N ALA A 262 4.83 15.65 6.98
CA ALA A 262 4.38 14.65 7.95
C ALA A 262 3.76 15.31 9.20
N TRP A 263 4.34 16.40 9.69
CA TRP A 263 3.79 17.17 10.80
C TRP A 263 2.44 17.81 10.46
N LEU A 264 2.30 18.43 9.29
CA LEU A 264 1.05 19.00 8.82
C LEU A 264 -0.01 17.93 8.60
N PHE A 265 0.35 16.79 7.99
CA PHE A 265 -0.50 15.63 7.84
C PHE A 265 -0.96 15.11 9.21
N TRP A 266 -0.03 14.89 10.15
CA TRP A 266 -0.33 14.46 11.49
C TRP A 266 -1.33 15.41 12.18
N ARG A 267 -1.06 16.71 12.17
CA ARG A 267 -1.98 17.70 12.74
C ARG A 267 -3.39 17.62 12.16
N ARG A 268 -3.50 17.23 10.89
CA ARG A 268 -4.78 17.20 10.16
C ARG A 268 -5.51 15.86 10.28
N PHE A 269 -4.79 14.76 10.44
CA PHE A 269 -5.33 13.41 10.40
C PHE A 269 -5.30 12.65 11.74
N ARG A 270 -4.67 13.19 12.77
CA ARG A 270 -4.60 12.52 14.07
C ARG A 270 -5.99 12.22 14.64
N PRO A 271 -6.24 11.03 15.25
CA PRO A 271 -7.50 10.69 15.90
C PRO A 271 -7.84 11.67 17.04
N GLY A 272 -9.14 11.92 17.22
CA GLY A 272 -9.64 12.78 18.30
C GLY A 272 -9.73 14.27 17.98
N ARG A 273 -9.39 14.71 16.77
CA ARG A 273 -9.65 16.07 16.33
C ARG A 273 -11.10 16.19 15.86
N PRO A 274 -11.92 17.14 16.40
CA PRO A 274 -13.23 17.42 15.83
C PRO A 274 -13.06 17.83 14.37
N ALA A 275 -13.98 17.36 13.53
CA ALA A 275 -14.06 17.82 12.15
C ALA A 275 -14.40 19.30 12.18
N GLY A 276 -13.44 20.16 11.87
CA GLY A 276 -13.63 21.60 11.70
C GLY A 276 -14.20 21.91 10.34
#